data_a75bc2ef620818cda80d7b80d4ffa91e
#
_entry.id   a75bc2ef620818cda80d7b80d4ffa91e
#
_cell.length_a   1.000
_cell.length_b   1.000
_cell.length_c   1.000
_cell.angle_alpha   90.00
_cell.angle_beta   90.00
_cell.angle_gamma   90.00
#
_symmetry.space_group_name_H-M   'P 1'
#
loop_
_entity.id
_entity.type
_entity.pdbx_description
1 polymer ?
#
loop_
_entity_poly.entity_id
_entity_poly.type
_entity_poly.pdbx_seq_one_letter_code
_entity_poly.pdbx_strand_id
1 'polypeptide(L)'
;PPRSTPKPSSAASDVYKRQVPMLCGSAFKNKGVQLLLDAVVNYLPAPVDVPPIQGLLPNGKEAARPSDDGAPFSALAFKVMADPYGKLTFVRMYSGVLQKGSYVLNSTKDEKERISRLIILKADDREEVDELRAGDLGAVLGLKNTTTGDTLCASDDAIVLETLYIPEPVISVAVEPKTKSDMEKLGKALTSLSEEDPTFRVSTDQETNQTVIAGMGELHLEILVDRMLREFKVEANIGAPQVSYRETIRASSSGEGKFARQTGGKGQYGHVVIEVEPGEPGTGFEFVNKIVGGSVPKEYIKPAESGMKET
;
A
#
# COMPACT_ATOMS: atom_id res chain seq x y z
N PRO A 1 21.62 42.05 -1.84
CA PRO A 1 22.78 41.76 -1.03
C PRO A 1 22.76 40.29 -0.64
N PRO A 2 23.90 39.57 -0.74
CA PRO A 2 23.94 38.18 -0.35
C PRO A 2 23.63 38.09 1.14
N ARG A 3 22.56 37.38 1.47
CA ARG A 3 22.23 37.10 2.86
C ARG A 3 23.24 36.10 3.40
N SER A 4 24.11 36.57 4.27
CA SER A 4 24.79 35.67 5.18
C SER A 4 23.77 35.17 6.19
N THR A 5 23.17 34.02 5.94
CA THR A 5 22.47 33.27 6.99
C THR A 5 23.51 32.89 8.03
N PRO A 6 23.42 33.36 9.29
CA PRO A 6 24.33 32.89 10.32
C PRO A 6 24.15 31.40 10.45
N LYS A 7 25.23 30.61 10.29
CA LYS A 7 25.21 29.20 10.72
C LYS A 7 24.83 29.19 12.20
N PRO A 8 23.70 28.64 12.59
CA PRO A 8 23.35 28.62 14.00
C PRO A 8 24.37 27.77 14.74
N SER A 9 24.95 28.33 15.81
CA SER A 9 25.63 27.51 16.80
C SER A 9 24.66 26.48 17.35
N SER A 10 25.10 25.31 17.83
CA SER A 10 24.26 24.27 18.38
C SER A 10 23.26 24.80 19.42
N ALA A 11 23.66 25.75 20.26
CA ALA A 11 22.80 26.42 21.24
C ALA A 11 21.74 27.31 20.59
N ALA A 12 22.02 28.01 19.50
CA ALA A 12 21.06 28.80 18.75
C ALA A 12 20.01 27.87 18.07
N SER A 13 20.45 26.74 17.53
CA SER A 13 19.56 25.71 16.96
C SER A 13 18.54 25.21 17.97
N ASP A 14 18.93 25.00 19.23
CA ASP A 14 18.03 24.53 20.28
C ASP A 14 17.02 25.61 20.73
N VAL A 15 17.39 26.88 20.68
CA VAL A 15 16.46 28.00 20.96
C VAL A 15 15.44 28.13 19.82
N TYR A 16 15.85 28.04 18.56
CA TYR A 16 14.94 28.13 17.40
C TYR A 16 13.95 26.96 17.33
N LYS A 17 14.33 25.76 17.74
CA LYS A 17 13.44 24.59 17.82
C LYS A 17 12.30 24.74 18.83
N ARG A 18 12.39 25.70 19.75
CA ARG A 18 11.38 26.00 20.78
C ARG A 18 10.49 27.18 20.44
N GLN A 19 10.72 27.85 19.33
CA GLN A 19 9.94 29.01 18.91
C GLN A 19 9.04 28.67 17.72
N VAL A 20 7.80 29.11 17.76
CA VAL A 20 6.85 29.00 16.67
C VAL A 20 6.54 30.41 16.18
N PRO A 21 6.97 30.81 14.97
CA PRO A 21 6.61 32.10 14.40
C PRO A 21 5.09 32.20 14.21
N MET A 22 4.48 33.26 14.71
CA MET A 22 3.07 33.51 14.54
C MET A 22 2.87 34.67 13.57
N LEU A 23 2.08 34.44 12.52
CA LEU A 23 1.75 35.42 11.49
C LEU A 23 0.23 35.54 11.36
N CYS A 24 -0.24 36.78 11.10
CA CYS A 24 -1.65 37.06 10.86
C CYS A 24 -1.86 37.41 9.40
N GLY A 25 -2.92 36.88 8.80
CA GLY A 25 -3.27 37.18 7.42
C GLY A 25 -4.70 36.80 7.06
N SER A 26 -5.09 37.20 5.87
CA SER A 26 -6.36 36.79 5.26
C SER A 26 -6.09 36.42 3.80
N ALA A 27 -6.09 35.14 3.49
CA ALA A 27 -5.82 34.62 2.15
C ALA A 27 -6.84 35.16 1.13
N PHE A 28 -8.12 35.15 1.46
CA PHE A 28 -9.20 35.70 0.62
C PHE A 28 -9.03 37.19 0.27
N LYS A 29 -8.44 37.95 1.17
CA LYS A 29 -8.19 39.38 0.96
C LYS A 29 -6.78 39.67 0.48
N ASN A 30 -5.99 38.65 0.22
CA ASN A 30 -4.59 38.74 -0.17
C ASN A 30 -3.76 39.63 0.76
N LYS A 31 -4.02 39.55 2.08
CA LYS A 31 -3.31 40.33 3.11
C LYS A 31 -2.42 39.40 3.93
N GLY A 32 -1.18 39.83 4.19
CA GLY A 32 -0.20 39.10 4.99
C GLY A 32 0.44 37.92 4.28
N VAL A 33 0.12 37.64 3.02
CA VAL A 33 0.67 36.51 2.24
C VAL A 33 2.18 36.69 1.98
N GLN A 34 2.59 37.92 1.62
CA GLN A 34 4.03 38.23 1.39
C GLN A 34 4.85 38.02 2.67
N LEU A 35 4.34 38.46 3.84
CA LEU A 35 5.01 38.25 5.12
C LEU A 35 5.15 36.76 5.46
N LEU A 36 4.15 35.94 5.11
CA LEU A 36 4.26 34.48 5.27
C LEU A 36 5.33 33.90 4.36
N LEU A 37 5.37 34.30 3.08
CA LEU A 37 6.39 33.84 2.14
C LEU A 37 7.82 34.29 2.57
N ASP A 38 7.95 35.53 3.05
CA ASP A 38 9.20 36.01 3.62
C ASP A 38 9.62 35.21 4.85
N ALA A 39 8.67 34.82 5.71
CA ALA A 39 8.96 33.97 6.87
C ALA A 39 9.43 32.56 6.43
N VAL A 40 8.80 31.98 5.41
CA VAL A 40 9.25 30.69 4.83
C VAL A 40 10.71 30.80 4.36
N VAL A 41 11.04 31.85 3.59
CA VAL A 41 12.40 32.06 3.08
C VAL A 41 13.41 32.33 4.22
N ASN A 42 12.98 33.01 5.28
CA ASN A 42 13.88 33.42 6.37
C ASN A 42 14.07 32.31 7.43
N TYR A 43 13.09 31.46 7.67
CA TYR A 43 13.08 30.56 8.82
C TYR A 43 13.15 29.08 8.45
N LEU A 44 12.71 28.66 7.27
CA LEU A 44 12.84 27.26 6.85
C LEU A 44 14.23 26.98 6.27
N PRO A 45 14.83 25.83 6.60
CA PRO A 45 16.12 25.44 6.04
C PRO A 45 16.00 25.10 4.55
N ALA A 46 17.00 25.47 3.76
CA ALA A 46 17.13 24.97 2.40
C ALA A 46 17.60 23.50 2.40
N PRO A 47 17.39 22.74 1.31
CA PRO A 47 17.86 21.35 1.21
C PRO A 47 19.36 21.17 1.49
N VAL A 48 20.18 22.18 1.21
CA VAL A 48 21.62 22.17 1.48
C VAL A 48 21.99 22.51 2.93
N ASP A 49 21.05 23.04 3.71
CA ASP A 49 21.25 23.40 5.13
C ASP A 49 20.94 22.23 6.09
N VAL A 50 20.31 21.17 5.58
CA VAL A 50 19.97 19.98 6.35
C VAL A 50 21.01 18.89 6.18
N PRO A 51 21.19 17.99 7.17
CA PRO A 51 22.07 16.84 7.01
C PRO A 51 21.69 15.97 5.81
N PRO A 52 22.65 15.28 5.18
CA PRO A 52 22.38 14.30 4.14
C PRO A 52 21.32 13.26 4.57
N ILE A 53 20.43 12.90 3.66
CA ILE A 53 19.41 11.86 3.96
C ILE A 53 20.09 10.52 4.17
N GLN A 54 19.67 9.79 5.20
CA GLN A 54 20.16 8.45 5.50
C GLN A 54 19.32 7.41 4.74
N GLY A 55 19.96 6.29 4.43
CA GLY A 55 19.29 5.15 3.80
C GLY A 55 20.11 3.88 3.96
N LEU A 56 19.56 2.77 3.47
CA LEU A 56 20.19 1.46 3.52
C LEU A 56 20.59 1.01 2.11
N LEU A 57 21.82 0.56 1.98
CA LEU A 57 22.28 -0.11 0.77
C LEU A 57 21.70 -1.55 0.71
N PRO A 58 21.70 -2.22 -0.46
CA PRO A 58 21.22 -3.60 -0.59
C PRO A 58 21.93 -4.62 0.32
N ASN A 59 23.16 -4.29 0.76
CA ASN A 59 23.92 -5.10 1.71
C ASN A 59 23.61 -4.82 3.19
N GLY A 60 22.59 -3.98 3.48
CA GLY A 60 22.16 -3.61 4.83
C GLY A 60 23.04 -2.57 5.53
N LYS A 61 24.04 -2.00 4.86
CA LYS A 61 24.88 -0.93 5.43
C LYS A 61 24.18 0.42 5.26
N GLU A 62 24.35 1.28 6.27
CA GLU A 62 23.91 2.65 6.20
C GLU A 62 24.73 3.46 5.20
N ALA A 63 24.06 4.31 4.45
CA ALA A 63 24.67 5.27 3.53
C ALA A 63 23.90 6.59 3.56
N ALA A 64 24.56 7.67 3.18
CA ALA A 64 23.97 8.99 3.15
C ALA A 64 24.00 9.57 1.74
N ARG A 65 23.00 10.38 1.40
CA ARG A 65 22.92 11.12 0.13
C ARG A 65 22.88 12.62 0.41
N PRO A 66 23.89 13.38 0.00
CA PRO A 66 23.87 14.82 0.12
C PRO A 66 22.93 15.43 -0.92
N SER A 67 22.40 16.62 -0.63
CA SER A 67 21.62 17.40 -1.60
C SER A 67 22.58 18.08 -2.60
N ASP A 68 23.01 17.28 -3.59
CA ASP A 68 23.99 17.66 -4.62
C ASP A 68 23.59 17.01 -5.96
N ASP A 69 23.57 17.81 -7.02
CA ASP A 69 23.25 17.35 -8.39
C ASP A 69 24.30 16.38 -8.92
N GLY A 70 25.55 16.46 -8.48
CA GLY A 70 26.65 15.57 -8.85
C GLY A 70 26.64 14.21 -8.12
N ALA A 71 25.82 14.05 -7.09
CA ALA A 71 25.67 12.79 -6.37
C ALA A 71 24.79 11.80 -7.14
N PRO A 72 24.86 10.47 -6.84
CA PRO A 72 23.95 9.50 -7.41
C PRO A 72 22.50 9.86 -7.14
N PHE A 73 21.65 9.68 -8.16
CA PHE A 73 20.23 10.00 -8.06
C PHE A 73 19.53 9.22 -6.95
N SER A 74 18.78 9.93 -6.11
CA SER A 74 17.84 9.34 -5.17
C SER A 74 16.65 10.26 -4.90
N ALA A 75 15.45 9.69 -4.86
CA ALA A 75 14.21 10.39 -4.61
C ALA A 75 13.22 9.50 -3.83
N LEU A 76 12.31 10.13 -3.09
CA LEU A 76 11.22 9.47 -2.40
C LEU A 76 9.90 9.77 -3.11
N ALA A 77 9.16 8.74 -3.47
CA ALA A 77 7.77 8.85 -3.92
C ALA A 77 6.88 9.05 -2.69
N PHE A 78 6.51 10.30 -2.37
CA PHE A 78 5.81 10.60 -1.11
C PHE A 78 4.29 10.68 -1.24
N LYS A 79 3.78 10.75 -2.47
CA LYS A 79 2.34 10.78 -2.74
C LYS A 79 2.05 10.26 -4.15
N VAL A 80 0.98 9.49 -4.28
CA VAL A 80 0.44 9.04 -5.55
C VAL A 80 -0.99 9.59 -5.69
N MET A 81 -1.37 10.01 -6.88
CA MET A 81 -2.74 10.43 -7.20
C MET A 81 -3.19 9.80 -8.52
N ALA A 82 -4.45 9.39 -8.57
CA ALA A 82 -5.11 9.08 -9.83
C ALA A 82 -5.39 10.38 -10.58
N ASP A 83 -5.02 10.42 -11.85
CA ASP A 83 -5.21 11.55 -12.74
C ASP A 83 -5.93 11.06 -14.00
N PRO A 84 -6.80 11.86 -14.65
CA PRO A 84 -7.45 11.46 -15.91
C PRO A 84 -6.48 11.03 -17.00
N TYR A 85 -5.22 11.48 -16.93
CA TYR A 85 -4.16 11.14 -17.88
C TYR A 85 -3.23 10.02 -17.41
N GLY A 86 -3.55 9.39 -16.27
CA GLY A 86 -2.78 8.30 -15.68
C GLY A 86 -2.35 8.58 -14.25
N LYS A 87 -1.52 7.71 -13.72
CA LYS A 87 -0.98 7.80 -12.36
C LYS A 87 0.06 8.92 -12.27
N LEU A 88 -0.15 9.85 -11.36
CA LEU A 88 0.76 10.95 -11.05
C LEU A 88 1.48 10.64 -9.74
N THR A 89 2.79 10.43 -9.80
CA THR A 89 3.60 10.14 -8.63
C THR A 89 4.42 11.35 -8.24
N PHE A 90 4.15 11.91 -7.06
CA PHE A 90 4.92 13.04 -6.52
C PHE A 90 6.22 12.55 -5.89
N VAL A 91 7.31 13.16 -6.28
CA VAL A 91 8.64 12.80 -5.81
C VAL A 91 9.35 13.98 -5.16
N ARG A 92 10.08 13.72 -4.09
CA ARG A 92 11.06 14.62 -3.51
C ARG A 92 12.44 14.15 -3.90
N MET A 93 13.16 15.00 -4.61
CA MET A 93 14.55 14.77 -4.97
C MET A 93 15.46 15.00 -3.78
N TYR A 94 16.26 14.01 -3.41
CA TYR A 94 17.25 14.16 -2.34
C TYR A 94 18.65 14.36 -2.89
N SER A 95 19.01 13.67 -3.99
CA SER A 95 20.33 13.80 -4.63
C SER A 95 20.25 13.54 -6.13
N GLY A 96 21.23 14.02 -6.86
CA GLY A 96 21.35 13.81 -8.28
C GLY A 96 20.33 14.55 -9.12
N VAL A 97 20.25 14.16 -10.38
CA VAL A 97 19.34 14.74 -11.39
C VAL A 97 18.48 13.62 -12.02
N LEU A 98 17.18 13.83 -12.05
CA LEU A 98 16.23 12.97 -12.73
C LEU A 98 15.87 13.56 -14.09
N GLN A 99 16.11 12.81 -15.16
CA GLN A 99 15.84 13.27 -16.52
C GLN A 99 14.60 12.59 -17.13
N LYS A 100 13.84 13.35 -17.89
CA LYS A 100 12.73 12.84 -18.72
C LYS A 100 13.22 11.74 -19.66
N GLY A 101 12.45 10.66 -19.75
CA GLY A 101 12.75 9.52 -20.62
C GLY A 101 13.77 8.53 -20.05
N SER A 102 14.41 8.83 -18.90
CA SER A 102 15.37 7.95 -18.25
C SER A 102 14.72 6.73 -17.60
N TYR A 103 15.57 5.77 -17.23
CA TYR A 103 15.17 4.61 -16.42
C TYR A 103 15.72 4.78 -15.01
N VAL A 104 14.91 4.43 -14.04
CA VAL A 104 15.23 4.44 -12.61
C VAL A 104 14.96 3.08 -11.99
N LEU A 105 15.61 2.80 -10.88
CA LEU A 105 15.33 1.64 -10.04
C LEU A 105 14.39 2.05 -8.90
N ASN A 106 13.25 1.39 -8.78
CA ASN A 106 12.49 1.36 -7.54
C ASN A 106 13.16 0.35 -6.61
N SER A 107 14.00 0.85 -5.72
CA SER A 107 14.82 -0.01 -4.83
C SER A 107 14.03 -0.67 -3.71
N THR A 108 12.83 -0.17 -3.40
CA THR A 108 11.92 -0.80 -2.43
C THR A 108 11.33 -2.09 -2.97
N LYS A 109 11.07 -2.16 -4.28
CA LYS A 109 10.45 -3.30 -4.97
C LYS A 109 11.41 -4.07 -5.89
N ASP A 110 12.64 -3.57 -6.05
CA ASP A 110 13.64 -4.10 -6.98
C ASP A 110 13.17 -4.15 -8.44
N GLU A 111 12.47 -3.09 -8.88
CA GLU A 111 11.91 -3.01 -10.22
C GLU A 111 12.43 -1.79 -10.98
N LYS A 112 12.73 -1.96 -12.28
CA LYS A 112 13.11 -0.85 -13.16
C LYS A 112 11.88 -0.23 -13.79
N GLU A 113 11.77 1.10 -13.68
CA GLU A 113 10.68 1.87 -14.25
C GLU A 113 11.19 2.97 -15.16
N ARG A 114 10.36 3.37 -16.13
CA ARG A 114 10.68 4.44 -17.08
C ARG A 114 9.95 5.71 -16.72
N ILE A 115 10.69 6.81 -16.65
CA ILE A 115 10.16 8.17 -16.51
C ILE A 115 9.62 8.63 -17.86
N SER A 116 8.31 8.85 -17.98
CA SER A 116 7.73 9.33 -19.24
C SER A 116 7.79 10.84 -19.31
N ARG A 117 7.24 11.54 -18.33
CA ARG A 117 7.22 13.00 -18.24
C ARG A 117 7.49 13.45 -16.81
N LEU A 118 8.07 14.64 -16.68
CA LEU A 118 8.31 15.33 -15.42
C LEU A 118 7.48 16.62 -15.41
N ILE A 119 6.83 16.89 -14.31
CA ILE A 119 5.91 18.02 -14.16
C ILE A 119 6.20 18.74 -12.83
N ILE A 120 6.28 20.06 -12.89
CA ILE A 120 6.19 20.92 -11.69
C ILE A 120 4.76 21.45 -11.61
N LEU A 121 4.14 21.31 -10.43
CA LEU A 121 2.79 21.81 -10.19
C LEU A 121 2.85 23.13 -9.44
N LYS A 122 2.10 24.10 -9.95
CA LYS A 122 1.86 25.41 -9.33
C LYS A 122 0.35 25.60 -9.20
N ALA A 123 -0.23 25.15 -8.11
CA ALA A 123 -1.68 24.99 -7.95
C ALA A 123 -2.27 24.09 -9.06
N ASP A 124 -3.12 24.65 -9.96
CA ASP A 124 -3.73 23.91 -11.07
C ASP A 124 -2.85 23.92 -12.33
N ASP A 125 -1.84 24.79 -12.40
CA ASP A 125 -0.96 24.90 -13.53
C ASP A 125 0.08 23.76 -13.53
N ARG A 126 0.27 23.14 -14.69
CA ARG A 126 1.20 22.04 -14.93
C ARG A 126 2.28 22.50 -15.88
N GLU A 127 3.48 22.58 -15.40
CA GLU A 127 4.66 22.92 -16.20
C GLU A 127 5.48 21.65 -16.46
N GLU A 128 5.56 21.23 -17.72
CA GLU A 128 6.41 20.10 -18.10
C GLU A 128 7.86 20.56 -18.15
N VAL A 129 8.73 19.79 -17.50
CA VAL A 129 10.17 20.06 -17.41
C VAL A 129 10.97 18.87 -17.93
N ASP A 130 12.20 19.11 -18.35
CA ASP A 130 13.08 18.05 -18.86
C ASP A 130 13.87 17.36 -17.75
N GLU A 131 14.06 18.04 -16.62
CA GLU A 131 14.80 17.50 -15.47
C GLU A 131 14.27 18.02 -14.12
N LEU A 132 14.51 17.23 -13.06
CA LEU A 132 14.36 17.62 -11.67
C LEU A 132 15.72 17.45 -10.98
N ARG A 133 16.08 18.39 -10.11
CA ARG A 133 17.39 18.48 -9.43
C ARG A 133 17.29 18.18 -7.94
N ALA A 134 18.42 17.95 -7.29
CA ALA A 134 18.49 17.75 -5.86
C ALA A 134 17.80 18.87 -5.08
N GLY A 135 16.83 18.50 -4.22
CA GLY A 135 16.00 19.43 -3.45
C GLY A 135 14.65 19.80 -4.09
N ASP A 136 14.45 19.46 -5.36
CA ASP A 136 13.18 19.75 -6.06
C ASP A 136 12.03 18.83 -5.57
N LEU A 137 10.83 19.38 -5.71
CA LEU A 137 9.57 18.65 -5.64
C LEU A 137 8.93 18.67 -7.02
N GLY A 138 8.62 17.50 -7.52
CA GLY A 138 7.98 17.35 -8.82
C GLY A 138 7.05 16.17 -8.88
N ALA A 139 6.39 16.01 -10.01
CA ALA A 139 5.53 14.88 -10.28
C ALA A 139 6.01 14.12 -11.52
N VAL A 140 5.93 12.81 -11.44
CA VAL A 140 6.38 11.89 -12.49
C VAL A 140 5.18 11.16 -13.06
N LEU A 141 5.12 11.09 -14.40
CA LEU A 141 4.19 10.22 -15.13
C LEU A 141 4.93 9.03 -15.74
N GLY A 142 4.25 7.90 -15.77
CA GLY A 142 4.76 6.69 -16.41
C GLY A 142 5.20 5.60 -15.45
N LEU A 143 5.30 5.89 -14.15
CA LEU A 143 5.56 4.90 -13.13
C LEU A 143 4.32 4.02 -12.93
N LYS A 144 4.49 2.70 -13.09
CA LYS A 144 3.38 1.74 -13.01
C LYS A 144 3.26 1.11 -11.63
N ASN A 145 4.40 0.69 -11.08
CA ASN A 145 4.46 -0.13 -9.88
C ASN A 145 4.85 0.67 -8.63
N THR A 146 5.33 1.90 -8.81
CA THR A 146 5.72 2.78 -7.70
C THR A 146 4.48 3.21 -6.90
N THR A 147 4.57 3.07 -5.57
CA THR A 147 3.55 3.48 -4.59
C THR A 147 4.12 4.49 -3.60
N THR A 148 3.25 5.07 -2.78
CA THR A 148 3.66 6.02 -1.74
C THR A 148 4.61 5.35 -0.74
N GLY A 149 5.76 5.97 -0.49
CA GLY A 149 6.83 5.46 0.37
C GLY A 149 7.96 4.74 -0.37
N ASP A 150 7.83 4.49 -1.67
CA ASP A 150 8.88 3.84 -2.45
C ASP A 150 10.05 4.80 -2.72
N THR A 151 11.25 4.23 -2.74
CA THR A 151 12.48 4.93 -3.12
C THR A 151 12.80 4.69 -4.59
N LEU A 152 13.07 5.77 -5.31
CA LEU A 152 13.58 5.74 -6.67
C LEU A 152 15.06 6.16 -6.65
N CYS A 153 15.93 5.40 -7.31
CA CYS A 153 17.36 5.68 -7.33
C CYS A 153 18.02 5.30 -8.65
N ALA A 154 19.30 5.63 -8.77
CA ALA A 154 20.15 5.16 -9.87
C ALA A 154 20.33 3.65 -9.78
N SER A 155 20.26 2.95 -10.95
CA SER A 155 20.32 1.48 -10.99
C SER A 155 21.71 0.91 -10.60
N ASP A 156 22.75 1.70 -10.74
CA ASP A 156 24.15 1.36 -10.45
C ASP A 156 24.58 1.72 -9.03
N ASP A 157 23.79 2.51 -8.33
CA ASP A 157 24.05 2.90 -6.93
C ASP A 157 22.75 2.86 -6.11
N ALA A 158 22.25 1.66 -5.89
CA ALA A 158 20.99 1.42 -5.22
C ALA A 158 21.04 1.82 -3.73
N ILE A 159 20.00 2.51 -3.28
CA ILE A 159 19.77 2.88 -1.88
C ILE A 159 18.27 2.82 -1.60
N VAL A 160 17.88 2.38 -0.41
CA VAL A 160 16.52 2.52 0.12
C VAL A 160 16.55 3.61 1.17
N LEU A 161 15.85 4.71 0.92
CA LEU A 161 15.71 5.82 1.86
C LEU A 161 14.79 5.41 3.02
N GLU A 162 14.72 6.25 4.05
CA GLU A 162 13.83 6.02 5.18
C GLU A 162 12.39 5.79 4.71
N THR A 163 11.81 4.66 5.14
CA THR A 163 10.44 4.30 4.79
C THR A 163 9.44 5.09 5.63
N LEU A 164 8.36 5.52 4.99
CA LEU A 164 7.26 6.16 5.71
C LEU A 164 6.60 5.17 6.66
N TYR A 165 6.41 5.55 7.92
CA TYR A 165 5.60 4.77 8.85
C TYR A 165 4.13 4.92 8.47
N ILE A 166 3.53 3.84 8.00
CA ILE A 166 2.12 3.78 7.63
C ILE A 166 1.39 3.02 8.75
N PRO A 167 0.51 3.69 9.51
CA PRO A 167 -0.24 3.03 10.56
C PRO A 167 -1.25 2.03 9.99
N GLU A 168 -1.53 0.98 10.73
CA GLU A 168 -2.54 0.02 10.34
C GLU A 168 -3.96 0.56 10.50
N PRO A 169 -4.88 0.21 9.58
CA PRO A 169 -6.29 0.61 9.69
C PRO A 169 -6.92 0.05 10.98
N VAL A 170 -7.83 0.83 11.56
CA VAL A 170 -8.46 0.50 12.87
C VAL A 170 -9.93 0.09 12.75
N ILE A 171 -10.60 0.42 11.65
CA ILE A 171 -11.99 0.02 11.40
C ILE A 171 -12.17 -0.52 10.00
N SER A 172 -13.17 -1.36 9.81
CA SER A 172 -13.52 -1.92 8.51
C SER A 172 -15.02 -1.95 8.28
N VAL A 173 -15.41 -1.81 7.01
CA VAL A 173 -16.80 -1.92 6.54
C VAL A 173 -16.85 -2.77 5.28
N ALA A 174 -17.97 -3.46 5.08
CA ALA A 174 -18.25 -4.18 3.84
C ALA A 174 -18.82 -3.22 2.80
N VAL A 175 -18.41 -3.40 1.55
CA VAL A 175 -18.85 -2.60 0.40
C VAL A 175 -19.41 -3.55 -0.66
N GLU A 176 -20.67 -3.36 -1.01
CA GLU A 176 -21.35 -4.16 -2.01
C GLU A 176 -21.86 -3.27 -3.16
N PRO A 177 -21.51 -3.54 -4.42
CA PRO A 177 -21.99 -2.77 -5.54
C PRO A 177 -23.50 -2.99 -5.71
N LYS A 178 -24.24 -1.92 -6.02
CA LYS A 178 -25.70 -2.03 -6.22
C LYS A 178 -26.07 -2.78 -7.49
N THR A 179 -25.23 -2.72 -8.52
CA THR A 179 -25.48 -3.36 -9.83
C THR A 179 -24.26 -4.15 -10.31
N LYS A 180 -24.47 -5.08 -11.25
CA LYS A 180 -23.37 -5.82 -11.88
C LYS A 180 -22.40 -4.89 -12.65
N SER A 181 -22.89 -3.80 -13.23
CA SER A 181 -22.06 -2.83 -13.94
C SER A 181 -21.16 -2.04 -12.98
N ASP A 182 -21.60 -1.89 -11.72
CA ASP A 182 -20.81 -1.17 -10.71
C ASP A 182 -19.68 -2.04 -10.15
N MET A 183 -19.72 -3.37 -10.31
CA MET A 183 -18.69 -4.28 -9.82
C MET A 183 -17.32 -4.02 -10.47
N GLU A 184 -17.26 -3.85 -11.80
CA GLU A 184 -16.01 -3.53 -12.49
C GLU A 184 -15.48 -2.14 -12.14
N LYS A 185 -16.41 -1.17 -12.03
CA LYS A 185 -16.06 0.19 -11.62
C LYS A 185 -15.57 0.23 -10.18
N LEU A 186 -16.22 -0.52 -9.29
CA LEU A 186 -15.83 -0.64 -7.89
C LEU A 186 -14.40 -1.17 -7.77
N GLY A 187 -14.05 -2.25 -8.47
CA GLY A 187 -12.70 -2.78 -8.48
C GLY A 187 -11.65 -1.74 -8.90
N LYS A 188 -11.91 -0.99 -9.98
CA LYS A 188 -11.02 0.09 -10.42
C LYS A 188 -10.92 1.23 -9.41
N ALA A 189 -12.05 1.66 -8.84
CA ALA A 189 -12.08 2.73 -7.84
C ALA A 189 -11.29 2.34 -6.58
N LEU A 190 -11.51 1.12 -6.06
CA LEU A 190 -10.82 0.61 -4.88
C LEU A 190 -9.30 0.49 -5.11
N THR A 191 -8.89 0.00 -6.29
CA THR A 191 -7.47 -0.06 -6.65
C THR A 191 -6.85 1.33 -6.69
N SER A 192 -7.48 2.29 -7.38
CA SER A 192 -6.97 3.66 -7.48
C SER A 192 -6.87 4.34 -6.10
N LEU A 193 -7.90 4.22 -5.26
CA LEU A 193 -7.91 4.82 -3.92
C LEU A 193 -6.87 4.16 -3.00
N SER A 194 -6.68 2.85 -3.09
CA SER A 194 -5.65 2.11 -2.34
C SER A 194 -4.22 2.47 -2.78
N GLU A 195 -4.01 2.83 -4.05
CA GLU A 195 -2.72 3.33 -4.53
C GLU A 195 -2.42 4.77 -4.05
N GLU A 196 -3.47 5.60 -3.89
CA GLU A 196 -3.34 6.96 -3.38
C GLU A 196 -3.08 7.02 -1.88
N ASP A 197 -3.78 6.18 -1.12
CA ASP A 197 -3.75 6.17 0.34
C ASP A 197 -3.29 4.82 0.90
N PRO A 198 -2.04 4.73 1.36
CA PRO A 198 -1.50 3.49 1.89
C PRO A 198 -2.13 3.04 3.23
N THR A 199 -2.90 3.92 3.91
CA THR A 199 -3.67 3.57 5.11
C THR A 199 -5.03 2.95 4.79
N PHE A 200 -5.44 3.01 3.53
CA PHE A 200 -6.66 2.39 3.02
C PHE A 200 -6.35 0.98 2.48
N ARG A 201 -6.95 -0.02 3.08
CA ARG A 201 -6.78 -1.42 2.66
C ARG A 201 -8.07 -2.00 2.12
N VAL A 202 -7.94 -2.81 1.10
CA VAL A 202 -9.04 -3.53 0.47
C VAL A 202 -8.74 -5.02 0.55
N SER A 203 -9.70 -5.80 1.02
CA SER A 203 -9.61 -7.26 1.06
C SER A 203 -10.93 -7.88 0.65
N THR A 204 -10.89 -9.12 0.17
CA THR A 204 -12.08 -9.91 -0.07
C THR A 204 -12.07 -11.05 0.92
N ASP A 205 -13.11 -11.14 1.73
CA ASP A 205 -13.31 -12.27 2.62
C ASP A 205 -13.65 -13.52 1.80
N GLN A 206 -12.85 -14.57 1.95
CA GLN A 206 -12.98 -15.80 1.12
C GLN A 206 -14.20 -16.64 1.49
N GLU A 207 -14.70 -16.52 2.71
CA GLU A 207 -15.86 -17.30 3.18
C GLU A 207 -17.17 -16.60 2.84
N THR A 208 -17.25 -15.29 3.03
CA THR A 208 -18.47 -14.50 2.76
C THR A 208 -18.49 -13.90 1.35
N ASN A 209 -17.36 -13.92 0.63
CA ASN A 209 -17.15 -13.22 -0.65
C ASN A 209 -17.44 -11.71 -0.61
N GLN A 210 -17.46 -11.13 0.59
CA GLN A 210 -17.65 -9.69 0.73
C GLN A 210 -16.34 -8.93 0.45
N THR A 211 -16.45 -7.81 -0.23
CA THR A 211 -15.37 -6.84 -0.33
C THR A 211 -15.38 -5.98 0.93
N VAL A 212 -14.29 -6.03 1.68
CA VAL A 212 -14.11 -5.29 2.93
C VAL A 212 -13.06 -4.21 2.71
N ILE A 213 -13.41 -2.98 3.08
CA ILE A 213 -12.50 -1.84 3.09
C ILE A 213 -12.17 -1.46 4.53
N ALA A 214 -10.90 -1.16 4.79
CA ALA A 214 -10.41 -0.79 6.11
C ALA A 214 -9.69 0.56 6.05
N GLY A 215 -9.84 1.36 7.10
CA GLY A 215 -9.29 2.72 7.18
C GLY A 215 -9.05 3.18 8.61
N MET A 216 -8.54 4.40 8.74
CA MET A 216 -8.11 5.00 10.01
C MET A 216 -9.26 5.48 10.90
N GLY A 217 -10.49 5.50 10.39
CA GLY A 217 -11.66 5.95 11.14
C GLY A 217 -12.90 6.05 10.25
N GLU A 218 -14.06 6.24 10.89
CA GLU A 218 -15.36 6.33 10.23
C GLU A 218 -15.38 7.43 9.16
N LEU A 219 -14.99 8.65 9.53
CA LEU A 219 -14.93 9.78 8.60
C LEU A 219 -13.99 9.50 7.41
N HIS A 220 -12.88 8.81 7.64
CA HIS A 220 -11.96 8.44 6.56
C HIS A 220 -12.66 7.53 5.54
N LEU A 221 -13.35 6.50 5.99
CA LEU A 221 -14.09 5.58 5.11
C LEU A 221 -15.27 6.26 4.43
N GLU A 222 -16.00 7.15 5.12
CA GLU A 222 -17.08 7.94 4.55
C GLU A 222 -16.60 8.83 3.38
N ILE A 223 -15.45 9.51 3.56
CA ILE A 223 -14.86 10.34 2.50
C ILE A 223 -14.45 9.48 1.29
N LEU A 224 -13.85 8.30 1.51
CA LEU A 224 -13.46 7.41 0.42
C LEU A 224 -14.68 6.88 -0.37
N VAL A 225 -15.74 6.55 0.34
CA VAL A 225 -17.02 6.13 -0.26
C VAL A 225 -17.65 7.27 -1.07
N ASP A 226 -17.66 8.48 -0.53
CA ASP A 226 -18.15 9.65 -1.23
C ASP A 226 -17.31 9.96 -2.49
N ARG A 227 -16.00 9.77 -2.42
CA ARG A 227 -15.11 9.83 -3.59
C ARG A 227 -15.43 8.74 -4.63
N MET A 228 -15.71 7.50 -4.21
CA MET A 228 -16.14 6.44 -5.13
C MET A 228 -17.40 6.85 -5.91
N LEU A 229 -18.36 7.46 -5.23
CA LEU A 229 -19.58 7.94 -5.88
C LEU A 229 -19.28 9.12 -6.82
N ARG A 230 -18.56 10.15 -6.34
CA ARG A 230 -18.38 11.41 -7.09
C ARG A 230 -17.39 11.30 -8.22
N GLU A 231 -16.24 10.66 -8.01
CA GLU A 231 -15.15 10.59 -8.96
C GLU A 231 -15.31 9.40 -9.93
N PHE A 232 -15.65 8.22 -9.39
CA PHE A 232 -15.72 6.98 -10.16
C PHE A 232 -17.14 6.59 -10.62
N LYS A 233 -18.17 7.33 -10.14
CA LYS A 233 -19.58 7.05 -10.46
C LYS A 233 -19.99 5.62 -10.09
N VAL A 234 -19.55 5.16 -8.92
CA VAL A 234 -19.88 3.84 -8.35
C VAL A 234 -20.89 4.00 -7.24
N GLU A 235 -22.03 3.33 -7.34
CA GLU A 235 -23.00 3.22 -6.27
C GLU A 235 -22.78 1.91 -5.50
N ALA A 236 -22.61 2.00 -4.18
CA ALA A 236 -22.39 0.87 -3.31
C ALA A 236 -23.23 0.97 -2.03
N ASN A 237 -23.63 -0.18 -1.51
CA ASN A 237 -24.17 -0.32 -0.17
C ASN A 237 -23.00 -0.53 0.81
N ILE A 238 -23.08 0.10 1.98
CA ILE A 238 -22.07 -0.01 3.02
C ILE A 238 -22.72 -0.57 4.27
N GLY A 239 -22.06 -1.54 4.89
CA GLY A 239 -22.54 -2.19 6.08
C GLY A 239 -21.43 -2.77 6.94
N ALA A 240 -21.82 -3.33 8.07
CA ALA A 240 -20.88 -4.10 8.87
C ALA A 240 -20.46 -5.39 8.11
N PRO A 241 -19.17 -5.79 8.17
CA PRO A 241 -18.74 -7.06 7.62
C PRO A 241 -19.50 -8.21 8.25
N GLN A 242 -19.82 -9.23 7.47
CA GLN A 242 -20.42 -10.45 7.99
C GLN A 242 -19.39 -11.21 8.83
N VAL A 243 -19.85 -11.82 9.91
CA VAL A 243 -19.00 -12.66 10.75
C VAL A 243 -19.06 -14.08 10.21
N SER A 244 -17.92 -14.61 9.79
CA SER A 244 -17.78 -16.02 9.43
C SER A 244 -17.74 -16.85 10.70
N TYR A 245 -18.81 -17.57 10.96
CA TYR A 245 -18.87 -18.52 12.07
C TYR A 245 -18.18 -19.82 11.67
N ARG A 246 -17.30 -20.31 12.52
CA ARG A 246 -16.67 -21.62 12.36
C ARG A 246 -17.17 -22.53 13.45
N GLU A 247 -17.50 -23.74 13.07
CA GLU A 247 -17.89 -24.80 14.01
C GLU A 247 -16.66 -25.61 14.44
N THR A 248 -16.72 -26.14 15.65
CA THR A 248 -15.73 -27.07 16.18
C THR A 248 -16.40 -28.20 16.93
N ILE A 249 -15.79 -29.36 16.94
CA ILE A 249 -16.25 -30.51 17.74
C ILE A 249 -15.67 -30.42 19.14
N ARG A 250 -16.46 -30.85 20.15
CA ARG A 250 -16.05 -30.87 21.55
C ARG A 250 -15.91 -32.27 22.12
N ALA A 251 -16.36 -33.31 21.37
CA ALA A 251 -16.28 -34.69 21.77
C ALA A 251 -15.92 -35.55 20.58
N SER A 252 -15.27 -36.67 20.82
CA SER A 252 -14.96 -37.65 19.80
C SER A 252 -16.26 -38.30 19.28
N SER A 253 -16.33 -38.52 18.00
CA SER A 253 -17.43 -39.18 17.34
C SER A 253 -16.95 -40.07 16.18
N SER A 254 -17.69 -41.12 15.88
CA SER A 254 -17.39 -41.96 14.73
C SER A 254 -18.55 -41.91 13.72
N GLY A 255 -18.19 -41.94 12.45
CA GLY A 255 -19.15 -41.95 11.37
C GLY A 255 -18.79 -43.00 10.30
N GLU A 256 -19.82 -43.61 9.73
CA GLU A 256 -19.70 -44.57 8.61
C GLU A 256 -20.30 -43.96 7.37
N GLY A 257 -19.53 -43.85 6.30
CA GLY A 257 -19.98 -43.41 4.99
C GLY A 257 -19.92 -44.55 3.98
N LYS A 258 -21.07 -44.91 3.38
CA LYS A 258 -21.16 -45.91 2.33
C LYS A 258 -21.80 -45.31 1.10
N PHE A 259 -21.07 -45.34 0.01
CA PHE A 259 -21.56 -44.92 -1.30
C PHE A 259 -21.59 -46.13 -2.23
N ALA A 260 -22.74 -46.46 -2.75
CA ALA A 260 -22.90 -47.52 -3.74
C ALA A 260 -23.85 -47.02 -4.83
N ARG A 261 -23.34 -46.87 -6.04
CA ARG A 261 -24.14 -46.42 -7.20
C ARG A 261 -23.82 -47.27 -8.41
N GLN A 262 -24.87 -47.79 -9.04
CA GLN A 262 -24.76 -48.52 -10.30
C GLN A 262 -25.76 -47.95 -11.30
N THR A 263 -25.29 -47.24 -12.29
CA THR A 263 -26.06 -46.70 -13.41
C THR A 263 -25.39 -47.13 -14.70
N GLY A 264 -25.79 -48.28 -15.25
CA GLY A 264 -25.43 -48.77 -16.58
C GLY A 264 -23.92 -48.77 -16.87
N GLY A 265 -23.17 -49.79 -16.46
CA GLY A 265 -21.73 -49.93 -16.66
C GLY A 265 -21.02 -50.38 -15.38
N LYS A 266 -19.77 -49.94 -15.18
CA LYS A 266 -19.01 -50.24 -13.95
C LYS A 266 -19.63 -49.54 -12.75
N GLY A 267 -20.05 -50.26 -11.73
CA GLY A 267 -20.55 -49.71 -10.48
C GLY A 267 -19.47 -48.92 -9.73
N GLN A 268 -19.91 -47.90 -9.00
CA GLN A 268 -19.06 -47.16 -8.07
C GLN A 268 -19.38 -47.62 -6.64
N TYR A 269 -18.31 -47.89 -5.88
CA TYR A 269 -18.43 -48.29 -4.49
C TYR A 269 -17.35 -47.61 -3.66
N GLY A 270 -17.74 -47.03 -2.54
CA GLY A 270 -16.84 -46.50 -1.52
C GLY A 270 -17.45 -46.74 -0.16
N HIS A 271 -16.65 -47.20 0.78
CA HIS A 271 -17.06 -47.45 2.15
C HIS A 271 -15.92 -47.06 3.08
N VAL A 272 -16.17 -46.11 3.95
CA VAL A 272 -15.18 -45.54 4.87
C VAL A 272 -15.81 -45.37 6.26
N VAL A 273 -15.06 -45.75 7.28
CA VAL A 273 -15.38 -45.42 8.68
C VAL A 273 -14.33 -44.43 9.16
N ILE A 274 -14.81 -43.33 9.66
CA ILE A 274 -13.96 -42.25 10.17
C ILE A 274 -14.26 -42.01 11.65
N GLU A 275 -13.22 -41.65 12.40
CA GLU A 275 -13.30 -41.18 13.77
C GLU A 275 -12.79 -39.75 13.80
N VAL A 276 -13.55 -38.86 14.35
CA VAL A 276 -13.16 -37.45 14.52
C VAL A 276 -12.97 -37.15 16.00
N GLU A 277 -11.86 -36.51 16.33
CA GLU A 277 -11.49 -36.14 17.68
C GLU A 277 -11.19 -34.63 17.73
N PRO A 278 -11.55 -33.93 18.84
CA PRO A 278 -11.19 -32.53 18.99
C PRO A 278 -9.65 -32.40 19.11
N GLY A 279 -9.05 -31.56 18.23
CA GLY A 279 -7.62 -31.21 18.30
C GLY A 279 -7.33 -30.06 19.27
N GLU A 280 -6.06 -29.80 19.52
CA GLU A 280 -5.61 -28.63 20.27
C GLU A 280 -5.98 -27.34 19.51
N PRO A 281 -6.37 -26.25 20.21
CA PRO A 281 -6.65 -24.97 19.55
C PRO A 281 -5.49 -24.49 18.69
N GLY A 282 -5.75 -24.25 17.40
CA GLY A 282 -4.75 -23.76 16.46
C GLY A 282 -3.98 -24.81 15.66
N THR A 283 -4.14 -26.11 15.94
CA THR A 283 -3.47 -27.20 15.19
C THR A 283 -4.08 -27.43 13.78
N GLY A 284 -5.32 -26.96 13.56
CA GLY A 284 -6.00 -27.17 12.30
C GLY A 284 -6.44 -28.62 12.07
N PHE A 285 -6.45 -29.04 10.81
CA PHE A 285 -6.84 -30.39 10.43
C PHE A 285 -5.63 -31.32 10.45
N GLU A 286 -5.68 -32.41 11.20
CA GLU A 286 -4.70 -33.48 11.25
C GLU A 286 -5.33 -34.80 10.79
N PHE A 287 -4.69 -35.46 9.80
CA PHE A 287 -5.14 -36.74 9.30
C PHE A 287 -4.30 -37.89 9.86
N VAL A 288 -4.93 -38.77 10.60
CA VAL A 288 -4.29 -39.96 11.17
C VAL A 288 -4.82 -41.21 10.49
N ASN A 289 -3.92 -41.96 9.85
CA ASN A 289 -4.29 -43.22 9.21
C ASN A 289 -4.21 -44.40 10.21
N LYS A 290 -5.37 -44.90 10.62
CA LYS A 290 -5.49 -46.06 11.52
C LYS A 290 -5.83 -47.38 10.76
N ILE A 291 -5.66 -47.44 9.44
CA ILE A 291 -5.99 -48.62 8.61
C ILE A 291 -5.04 -49.77 8.94
N VAL A 292 -5.64 -50.91 9.33
CA VAL A 292 -4.90 -52.17 9.67
C VAL A 292 -5.21 -53.24 8.65
N GLY A 293 -4.21 -54.05 8.27
CA GLY A 293 -4.40 -55.24 7.46
C GLY A 293 -4.74 -55.02 5.98
N GLY A 294 -4.58 -53.75 5.45
CA GLY A 294 -4.84 -53.48 4.04
C GLY A 294 -6.32 -53.48 3.64
N SER A 295 -7.20 -53.27 4.60
CA SER A 295 -8.66 -53.21 4.36
C SER A 295 -9.08 -52.08 3.37
N VAL A 296 -8.26 -51.04 3.24
CA VAL A 296 -8.38 -50.02 2.19
C VAL A 296 -7.06 -49.99 1.40
N PRO A 297 -7.06 -50.15 0.07
CA PRO A 297 -5.87 -50.01 -0.73
C PRO A 297 -5.24 -48.62 -0.58
N LYS A 298 -3.90 -48.57 -0.57
CA LYS A 298 -3.15 -47.31 -0.31
C LYS A 298 -3.50 -46.16 -1.25
N GLU A 299 -3.92 -46.46 -2.47
CA GLU A 299 -4.33 -45.52 -3.50
C GLU A 299 -5.60 -44.73 -3.16
N TYR A 300 -6.47 -45.25 -2.26
CA TYR A 300 -7.72 -44.59 -1.87
C TYR A 300 -7.64 -43.80 -0.57
N ILE A 301 -6.48 -43.85 0.13
CA ILE A 301 -6.31 -43.11 1.39
C ILE A 301 -6.25 -41.60 1.15
N LYS A 302 -5.46 -41.17 0.16
CA LYS A 302 -5.38 -39.73 -0.19
C LYS A 302 -6.72 -39.13 -0.68
N PRO A 303 -7.49 -39.80 -1.58
CA PRO A 303 -8.82 -39.35 -1.92
C PRO A 303 -9.77 -39.22 -0.73
N ALA A 304 -9.69 -40.14 0.23
CA ALA A 304 -10.49 -40.05 1.45
C ALA A 304 -10.09 -38.86 2.33
N GLU A 305 -8.81 -38.62 2.49
CA GLU A 305 -8.28 -37.43 3.19
C GLU A 305 -8.72 -36.13 2.52
N SER A 306 -8.65 -36.07 1.17
CA SER A 306 -9.09 -34.88 0.42
C SER A 306 -10.59 -34.63 0.61
N GLY A 307 -11.43 -35.69 0.54
CA GLY A 307 -12.85 -35.55 0.77
C GLY A 307 -13.21 -35.07 2.20
N MET A 308 -12.43 -35.47 3.21
CA MET A 308 -12.58 -34.94 4.58
C MET A 308 -12.17 -33.48 4.74
N LYS A 309 -11.24 -33.00 3.93
CA LYS A 309 -10.80 -31.58 3.96
C LYS A 309 -11.76 -30.66 3.22
N GLU A 310 -12.47 -31.16 2.22
CA GLU A 310 -13.40 -30.40 1.39
C GLU A 310 -14.79 -30.23 2.03
N THR A 311 -15.10 -31.02 3.06
CA THR A 311 -16.36 -30.97 3.81
C THR A 311 -16.27 -30.09 5.04
#